data_d8332b73e3bc89aeaf7464091037308b
#
_entry.id   d8332b73e3bc89aeaf7464091037308b
#
_cell.length_a   1.000
_cell.length_b   1.000
_cell.length_c   1.000
_cell.angle_alpha   90.00
_cell.angle_beta   90.00
_cell.angle_gamma   90.00
#
_symmetry.space_group_name_H-M   'P 1'
#
loop_
_entity.id
_entity.type
_entity.pdbx_description
1 polymer ?
#
loop_
_entity_poly.entity_id
_entity_poly.type
_entity_poly.pdbx_seq_one_letter_code
_entity_poly.pdbx_strand_id
1 'polypeptide(L)'
;MGEPNRGGIAYQCGGIWKHHLTQPSGTNGLTYRDAGVDIDEGERLVDLIKPAAKSTARPGAEAALGGFAAVFDPKAAGFKDPLFLATTDGVGTKLKIAIESGRHETVGIDLVAMCVNDLSAQGAEPLMFLDYYATGKLNADDASKVVNGIAEGCRQAGAALAGGETAEMPGMYGKGDYDLAGFAIGAAERGTLLPHVNEMQAGDAIIGIASSGPHSNGYSLVRKIVERSGIGWEEPAPFETGKTLAEALLSPTRIYAKALKPVFDAKLAKGAAHIT
;
A
#
# COMPACT_ATOMS: atom_id res chain seq x y z
N MET A 1 34.18 13.24 34.83
CA MET A 1 32.78 13.46 34.45
C MET A 1 32.58 12.66 33.16
N GLY A 2 31.99 11.49 33.29
CA GLY A 2 31.83 10.55 32.19
C GLY A 2 30.56 10.85 31.39
N GLU A 3 30.67 10.81 30.06
CA GLU A 3 29.53 10.89 29.17
C GLU A 3 28.60 9.69 29.35
N PRO A 4 27.27 9.87 29.30
CA PRO A 4 26.36 8.74 29.35
C PRO A 4 26.35 7.99 28.00
N ASN A 5 26.73 6.74 28.08
CA ASN A 5 26.68 5.74 27.05
C ASN A 5 25.23 5.64 26.47
N ARG A 6 25.03 6.13 25.24
CA ARG A 6 23.79 5.91 24.48
C ARG A 6 23.79 4.47 23.98
N GLY A 7 23.31 3.56 24.83
CA GLY A 7 23.05 2.18 24.45
C GLY A 7 21.91 2.13 23.46
N GLY A 8 22.23 2.19 22.17
CA GLY A 8 21.32 1.78 21.12
C GLY A 8 21.06 0.29 21.28
N ILE A 9 19.81 -0.11 21.47
CA ILE A 9 19.39 -1.49 21.42
C ILE A 9 19.47 -1.90 19.94
N ALA A 10 20.64 -2.39 19.55
CA ALA A 10 20.79 -3.07 18.27
C ALA A 10 20.11 -4.44 18.41
N TYR A 11 18.90 -4.57 17.91
CA TYR A 11 18.31 -5.88 17.67
C TYR A 11 19.08 -6.52 16.53
N GLN A 12 20.06 -7.36 16.88
CA GLN A 12 20.66 -8.30 15.95
C GLN A 12 19.61 -9.37 15.56
N CYS A 13 18.78 -9.08 14.57
CA CYS A 13 18.11 -10.12 13.79
C CYS A 13 19.11 -10.68 12.79
N GLY A 14 20.18 -11.27 13.30
CA GLY A 14 21.15 -12.02 12.56
C GLY A 14 20.80 -13.50 12.59
N GLY A 15 20.35 -14.04 11.45
CA GLY A 15 20.68 -15.41 11.10
C GLY A 15 20.11 -16.54 11.96
N ILE A 16 18.83 -16.80 11.87
CA ILE A 16 18.30 -18.13 12.15
C ILE A 16 17.27 -18.43 11.07
N TRP A 17 17.72 -19.07 10.03
CA TRP A 17 17.02 -19.99 9.11
C TRP A 17 17.90 -20.24 7.87
N LYS A 18 19.24 -20.39 8.08
CA LYS A 18 20.04 -21.18 7.14
C LYS A 18 20.09 -22.62 7.67
N HIS A 19 18.96 -23.23 7.88
CA HIS A 19 18.90 -24.66 7.79
C HIS A 19 18.82 -25.00 6.29
N HIS A 20 19.96 -25.33 5.71
CA HIS A 20 19.97 -26.29 4.61
C HIS A 20 19.22 -27.53 5.14
N LEU A 21 17.91 -27.57 4.89
CA LEU A 21 17.20 -28.84 4.85
C LEU A 21 17.83 -29.57 3.66
N THR A 22 18.92 -30.29 3.93
CA THR A 22 19.36 -31.36 3.04
C THR A 22 18.12 -32.20 2.80
N GLN A 23 17.61 -32.16 1.59
CA GLN A 23 16.48 -32.99 1.17
C GLN A 23 16.84 -34.44 1.53
N PRO A 24 15.99 -35.16 2.27
CA PRO A 24 16.24 -36.57 2.45
C PRO A 24 16.23 -37.19 1.05
N SER A 25 17.34 -37.83 0.67
CA SER A 25 17.48 -38.66 -0.51
C SER A 25 16.67 -39.94 -0.30
N GLY A 26 15.35 -39.84 -0.42
CA GLY A 26 14.40 -40.94 -0.20
C GLY A 26 13.13 -40.70 -1.01
N THR A 27 13.02 -41.46 -2.07
CA THR A 27 11.87 -41.70 -2.95
C THR A 27 10.50 -41.54 -2.25
N ASN A 28 9.63 -40.73 -2.85
CA ASN A 28 8.20 -40.52 -2.64
C ASN A 28 7.73 -39.42 -1.66
N GLY A 29 8.53 -38.41 -1.36
CA GLY A 29 8.04 -37.20 -0.65
C GLY A 29 7.55 -36.14 -1.64
N LEU A 30 6.28 -35.67 -1.53
CA LEU A 30 5.81 -34.48 -2.22
C LEU A 30 6.56 -33.24 -1.63
N THR A 31 6.94 -32.32 -2.51
CA THR A 31 7.58 -31.05 -2.16
C THR A 31 6.56 -29.91 -2.23
N TYR A 32 6.90 -28.75 -1.65
CA TYR A 32 6.09 -27.53 -1.84
C TYR A 32 5.99 -27.14 -3.33
N ARG A 33 7.03 -27.34 -4.10
CA ARG A 33 7.03 -27.09 -5.54
C ARG A 33 6.06 -28.00 -6.30
N ASP A 34 5.93 -29.27 -5.88
CA ASP A 34 4.94 -30.20 -6.43
C ASP A 34 3.49 -29.77 -6.07
N ALA A 35 3.32 -29.08 -4.96
CA ALA A 35 2.06 -28.47 -4.54
C ALA A 35 1.80 -27.10 -5.19
N GLY A 36 2.72 -26.58 -6.01
CA GLY A 36 2.57 -25.32 -6.75
C GLY A 36 3.13 -24.09 -6.04
N VAL A 37 3.85 -24.24 -4.90
CA VAL A 37 4.46 -23.15 -4.14
C VAL A 37 5.98 -23.13 -4.38
N ASP A 38 6.53 -21.98 -4.79
CA ASP A 38 7.95 -21.80 -5.07
C ASP A 38 8.63 -20.89 -4.03
N ILE A 39 9.26 -21.53 -3.03
CA ILE A 39 9.93 -20.82 -1.92
C ILE A 39 11.08 -19.93 -2.44
N ASP A 40 11.83 -20.39 -3.44
CA ASP A 40 12.97 -19.65 -4.00
C ASP A 40 12.50 -18.36 -4.68
N GLU A 41 11.33 -18.39 -5.34
CA GLU A 41 10.72 -17.21 -5.97
C GLU A 41 10.22 -16.21 -4.91
N GLY A 42 9.72 -16.69 -3.78
CA GLY A 42 9.37 -15.87 -2.63
C GLY A 42 10.59 -15.14 -2.03
N GLU A 43 11.71 -15.85 -1.82
CA GLU A 43 12.97 -15.25 -1.35
C GLU A 43 13.50 -14.21 -2.35
N ARG A 44 13.43 -14.51 -3.65
CA ARG A 44 13.80 -13.60 -4.72
C ARG A 44 12.97 -12.30 -4.68
N LEU A 45 11.66 -12.41 -4.50
CA LEU A 45 10.80 -11.24 -4.37
C LEU A 45 11.23 -10.37 -3.18
N VAL A 46 11.46 -10.96 -2.01
CA VAL A 46 11.90 -10.22 -0.83
C VAL A 46 13.17 -9.42 -1.10
N ASP A 47 14.14 -10.01 -1.82
CA ASP A 47 15.38 -9.30 -2.17
C ASP A 47 15.13 -8.14 -3.15
N LEU A 48 14.22 -8.31 -4.11
CA LEU A 48 13.85 -7.25 -5.07
C LEU A 48 13.17 -6.05 -4.40
N ILE A 49 12.36 -6.27 -3.36
CA ILE A 49 11.55 -5.20 -2.74
C ILE A 49 12.22 -4.49 -1.56
N LYS A 50 13.24 -5.08 -0.93
CA LYS A 50 13.97 -4.47 0.20
C LYS A 50 14.42 -3.02 -0.04
N PRO A 51 15.03 -2.67 -1.20
CA PRO A 51 15.44 -1.28 -1.46
C PRO A 51 14.26 -0.31 -1.51
N ALA A 52 13.14 -0.73 -2.11
CA ALA A 52 11.93 0.08 -2.22
C ALA A 52 11.33 0.34 -0.84
N ALA A 53 11.17 -0.69 -0.01
CA ALA A 53 10.69 -0.55 1.36
C ALA A 53 11.60 0.39 2.16
N LYS A 54 12.92 0.18 2.14
CA LYS A 54 13.89 1.03 2.84
C LYS A 54 13.80 2.50 2.43
N SER A 55 13.46 2.79 1.18
CA SER A 55 13.32 4.17 0.67
C SER A 55 12.14 4.94 1.31
N THR A 56 11.26 4.25 2.02
CA THR A 56 10.09 4.82 2.71
C THR A 56 10.34 5.10 4.19
N ALA A 57 11.56 4.85 4.70
CA ALA A 57 11.90 5.08 6.10
C ALA A 57 11.58 6.51 6.54
N ARG A 58 11.08 6.64 7.78
CA ARG A 58 10.71 7.92 8.37
C ARG A 58 11.01 7.93 9.87
N PRO A 59 10.99 9.10 10.54
CA PRO A 59 11.11 9.14 11.99
C PRO A 59 10.06 8.24 12.66
N GLY A 60 10.51 7.37 13.54
CA GLY A 60 9.66 6.38 14.23
C GLY A 60 9.53 5.02 13.53
N ALA A 61 9.93 4.89 12.24
CA ALA A 61 9.91 3.62 11.53
C ALA A 61 11.10 3.50 10.56
N GLU A 62 11.88 2.43 10.71
CA GLU A 62 13.07 2.19 9.86
C GLU A 62 12.73 1.53 8.52
N ALA A 63 11.50 1.06 8.33
CA ALA A 63 11.06 0.33 7.13
C ALA A 63 11.96 -0.89 6.80
N ALA A 64 12.36 -1.63 7.83
CA ALA A 64 13.16 -2.84 7.71
C ALA A 64 12.25 -4.06 7.54
N LEU A 65 12.35 -4.75 6.39
CA LEU A 65 11.65 -6.00 6.16
C LEU A 65 12.38 -7.19 6.82
N GLY A 66 11.63 -8.19 7.29
CA GLY A 66 12.15 -9.45 7.81
C GLY A 66 11.91 -9.70 9.31
N GLY A 67 11.26 -8.78 10.02
CA GLY A 67 10.77 -9.01 11.38
C GLY A 67 9.36 -9.65 11.38
N PHE A 68 8.97 -10.27 12.51
CA PHE A 68 7.60 -10.81 12.67
C PHE A 68 6.53 -9.71 12.84
N ALA A 69 6.95 -8.49 13.19
CA ALA A 69 6.05 -7.35 13.37
C ALA A 69 6.76 -6.05 12.99
N ALA A 70 5.99 -5.10 12.50
CA ALA A 70 6.44 -3.74 12.31
C ALA A 70 6.46 -2.98 13.64
N VAL A 71 7.49 -2.15 13.85
CA VAL A 71 7.62 -1.32 15.05
C VAL A 71 7.53 0.15 14.67
N PHE A 72 6.75 0.92 15.43
CA PHE A 72 6.67 2.36 15.30
C PHE A 72 6.87 3.04 16.65
N ASP A 73 7.79 4.00 16.70
CA ASP A 73 8.00 4.86 17.86
C ASP A 73 7.32 6.23 17.64
N PRO A 74 6.12 6.44 18.22
CA PRO A 74 5.40 7.70 18.04
C PRO A 74 6.12 8.89 18.67
N LYS A 75 6.92 8.66 19.71
CA LYS A 75 7.70 9.71 20.36
C LYS A 75 8.86 10.18 19.48
N ALA A 76 9.55 9.26 18.82
CA ALA A 76 10.58 9.60 17.83
C ALA A 76 9.98 10.34 16.60
N ALA A 77 8.71 10.09 16.28
CA ALA A 77 7.97 10.81 15.26
C ALA A 77 7.41 12.18 15.71
N GLY A 78 7.61 12.57 16.99
CA GLY A 78 7.24 13.88 17.53
C GLY A 78 5.86 13.95 18.18
N PHE A 79 5.12 12.84 18.28
CA PHE A 79 3.83 12.81 18.96
C PHE A 79 3.98 12.89 20.48
N LYS A 80 2.99 13.54 21.12
CA LYS A 80 2.95 13.73 22.60
C LYS A 80 1.86 12.86 23.25
N ASP A 81 0.65 12.90 22.73
CA ASP A 81 -0.50 12.10 23.19
C ASP A 81 -1.32 11.61 21.99
N PRO A 82 -0.74 10.69 21.15
CA PRO A 82 -1.37 10.26 19.92
C PRO A 82 -2.55 9.31 20.16
N LEU A 83 -3.59 9.48 19.37
CA LEU A 83 -4.58 8.45 19.09
C LEU A 83 -4.18 7.76 17.78
N PHE A 84 -4.15 6.42 17.80
CA PHE A 84 -3.89 5.63 16.60
C PHE A 84 -5.18 5.31 15.86
N LEU A 85 -5.14 5.41 14.53
CA LEU A 85 -6.19 5.02 13.62
C LEU A 85 -5.66 3.93 12.70
N ALA A 86 -6.50 2.98 12.36
CA ALA A 86 -6.18 1.93 11.40
C ALA A 86 -7.26 1.85 10.33
N THR A 87 -6.85 1.69 9.10
CA THR A 87 -7.73 1.49 7.93
C THR A 87 -7.26 0.29 7.15
N THR A 88 -8.18 -0.33 6.42
CA THR A 88 -7.88 -1.42 5.49
C THR A 88 -8.73 -1.25 4.25
N ASP A 89 -8.15 -1.47 3.09
CA ASP A 89 -8.83 -1.45 1.80
C ASP A 89 -8.08 -2.30 0.78
N GLY A 90 -8.70 -2.54 -0.36
CA GLY A 90 -8.11 -3.18 -1.54
C GLY A 90 -8.10 -2.26 -2.75
N VAL A 91 -7.59 -2.76 -3.87
CA VAL A 91 -7.67 -2.06 -5.17
C VAL A 91 -8.96 -2.41 -5.91
N GLY A 92 -9.49 -3.59 -5.65
CA GLY A 92 -10.68 -4.08 -6.31
C GLY A 92 -10.47 -4.45 -7.78
N THR A 93 -11.55 -4.40 -8.58
CA THR A 93 -11.53 -4.94 -9.95
C THR A 93 -10.76 -4.10 -10.96
N LYS A 94 -10.17 -2.97 -10.57
CA LYS A 94 -9.14 -2.26 -11.34
C LYS A 94 -7.93 -3.16 -11.63
N LEU A 95 -7.61 -4.09 -10.69
CA LEU A 95 -6.55 -5.09 -10.88
C LEU A 95 -6.73 -5.93 -12.14
N LYS A 96 -7.95 -6.22 -12.57
CA LYS A 96 -8.18 -6.98 -13.81
C LYS A 96 -7.67 -6.24 -15.04
N ILE A 97 -7.73 -4.90 -15.06
CA ILE A 97 -7.14 -4.11 -16.16
C ILE A 97 -5.62 -4.22 -16.12
N ALA A 98 -5.02 -4.12 -14.95
CA ALA A 98 -3.58 -4.28 -14.78
C ALA A 98 -3.08 -5.65 -15.23
N ILE A 99 -3.79 -6.72 -14.84
CA ILE A 99 -3.49 -8.10 -15.21
C ILE A 99 -3.62 -8.32 -16.73
N GLU A 100 -4.73 -7.90 -17.31
CA GLU A 100 -5.05 -8.11 -18.73
C GLU A 100 -4.15 -7.27 -19.67
N SER A 101 -3.68 -6.09 -19.21
CA SER A 101 -2.76 -5.23 -19.96
C SER A 101 -1.27 -5.42 -19.62
N GLY A 102 -0.95 -6.23 -18.60
CA GLY A 102 0.42 -6.42 -18.11
C GLY A 102 1.06 -5.18 -17.45
N ARG A 103 0.24 -4.22 -16.98
CA ARG A 103 0.66 -2.93 -16.41
C ARG A 103 0.44 -2.93 -14.90
N HIS A 104 1.47 -3.28 -14.13
CA HIS A 104 1.37 -3.51 -12.68
C HIS A 104 1.89 -2.36 -11.82
N GLU A 105 2.54 -1.36 -12.42
CA GLU A 105 3.37 -0.36 -11.72
C GLU A 105 2.56 0.62 -10.86
N THR A 106 1.30 0.89 -11.21
CA THR A 106 0.51 1.95 -10.57
C THR A 106 -0.48 1.45 -9.52
N VAL A 107 -0.90 0.19 -9.59
CA VAL A 107 -1.93 -0.34 -8.69
C VAL A 107 -1.51 -0.41 -7.22
N GLY A 108 -0.19 -0.46 -6.97
CA GLY A 108 0.35 -0.33 -5.61
C GLY A 108 0.11 1.07 -5.02
N ILE A 109 0.17 2.12 -5.87
CA ILE A 109 -0.18 3.49 -5.43
C ILE A 109 -1.67 3.56 -5.08
N ASP A 110 -2.53 2.93 -5.89
CA ASP A 110 -3.97 2.85 -5.62
C ASP A 110 -4.23 2.21 -4.25
N LEU A 111 -3.56 1.08 -3.96
CA LEU A 111 -3.72 0.38 -2.68
C LEU A 111 -3.40 1.28 -1.49
N VAL A 112 -2.27 1.98 -1.54
CA VAL A 112 -1.89 2.92 -0.47
C VAL A 112 -2.87 4.07 -0.39
N ALA A 113 -3.26 4.66 -1.52
CA ALA A 113 -4.15 5.81 -1.57
C ALA A 113 -5.51 5.52 -0.95
N MET A 114 -6.11 4.35 -1.25
CA MET A 114 -7.41 3.96 -0.69
C MET A 114 -7.38 3.95 0.84
N CYS A 115 -6.31 3.41 1.44
CA CYS A 115 -6.17 3.37 2.90
C CYS A 115 -5.81 4.75 3.50
N VAL A 116 -4.81 5.45 2.95
CA VAL A 116 -4.29 6.67 3.60
C VAL A 116 -5.17 7.89 3.40
N ASN A 117 -6.00 7.92 2.35
CA ASN A 117 -6.97 9.00 2.17
C ASN A 117 -8.09 8.92 3.22
N ASP A 118 -8.47 7.72 3.66
CA ASP A 118 -9.42 7.52 4.77
C ASP A 118 -8.83 8.00 6.10
N LEU A 119 -7.55 7.71 6.37
CA LEU A 119 -6.87 8.29 7.54
C LEU A 119 -6.88 9.82 7.49
N SER A 120 -6.58 10.38 6.31
CA SER A 120 -6.55 11.83 6.10
C SER A 120 -7.93 12.46 6.26
N ALA A 121 -9.01 11.77 5.87
CA ALA A 121 -10.39 12.26 6.08
C ALA A 121 -10.73 12.43 7.58
N GLN A 122 -10.06 11.70 8.46
CA GLN A 122 -10.19 11.85 9.91
C GLN A 122 -9.13 12.76 10.54
N GLY A 123 -8.31 13.44 9.74
CA GLY A 123 -7.26 14.33 10.22
C GLY A 123 -6.01 13.61 10.75
N ALA A 124 -5.86 12.32 10.48
CA ALA A 124 -4.71 11.55 10.91
C ALA A 124 -3.55 11.62 9.91
N GLU A 125 -2.33 11.67 10.42
CA GLU A 125 -1.10 11.53 9.65
C GLU A 125 -0.83 10.04 9.40
N PRO A 126 -0.67 9.58 8.13
CA PRO A 126 -0.25 8.23 7.84
C PRO A 126 1.17 7.95 8.35
N LEU A 127 1.36 6.82 9.04
CA LEU A 127 2.63 6.47 9.70
C LEU A 127 3.27 5.23 9.10
N MET A 128 2.50 4.15 9.03
CA MET A 128 2.95 2.85 8.53
C MET A 128 1.92 2.27 7.56
N PHE A 129 2.43 1.48 6.65
CA PHE A 129 1.65 0.70 5.70
C PHE A 129 2.16 -0.75 5.69
N LEU A 130 1.23 -1.69 5.63
CA LEU A 130 1.48 -3.10 5.40
C LEU A 130 0.61 -3.56 4.24
N ASP A 131 1.12 -4.46 3.41
CA ASP A 131 0.39 -5.03 2.29
C ASP A 131 0.21 -6.54 2.44
N TYR A 132 -0.80 -7.05 1.76
CA TYR A 132 -1.02 -8.47 1.53
C TYR A 132 -1.18 -8.70 0.04
N TYR A 133 -0.25 -9.44 -0.55
CA TYR A 133 -0.27 -9.84 -1.95
C TYR A 133 -0.61 -11.32 -2.05
N ALA A 134 -1.76 -11.66 -2.62
CA ALA A 134 -2.23 -13.02 -2.79
C ALA A 134 -2.30 -13.40 -4.26
N THR A 135 -1.76 -14.55 -4.65
CA THR A 135 -1.75 -15.02 -6.04
C THR A 135 -1.87 -16.53 -6.14
N GLY A 136 -2.29 -17.04 -7.30
CA GLY A 136 -2.30 -18.49 -7.57
C GLY A 136 -0.91 -19.06 -7.84
N LYS A 137 -0.04 -18.26 -8.48
CA LYS A 137 1.36 -18.57 -8.70
C LYS A 137 2.16 -17.28 -8.72
N LEU A 138 3.19 -17.22 -7.89
CA LEU A 138 4.04 -16.04 -7.77
C LEU A 138 4.90 -15.86 -9.03
N ASN A 139 4.93 -14.61 -9.50
CA ASN A 139 5.90 -14.05 -10.43
C ASN A 139 6.58 -12.87 -9.72
N ALA A 140 7.82 -13.05 -9.29
CA ALA A 140 8.51 -12.03 -8.49
C ALA A 140 8.75 -10.73 -9.26
N ASP A 141 8.89 -10.77 -10.59
CA ASP A 141 9.08 -9.57 -11.40
C ASP A 141 7.81 -8.71 -11.42
N ASP A 142 6.64 -9.30 -11.62
CA ASP A 142 5.36 -8.57 -11.61
C ASP A 142 4.98 -8.14 -10.19
N ALA A 143 5.14 -9.01 -9.20
CA ALA A 143 4.92 -8.67 -7.79
C ALA A 143 5.83 -7.52 -7.33
N SER A 144 7.10 -7.50 -7.76
CA SER A 144 8.03 -6.41 -7.44
C SER A 144 7.59 -5.07 -8.01
N LYS A 145 6.98 -5.03 -9.21
CA LYS A 145 6.41 -3.81 -9.78
C LYS A 145 5.28 -3.27 -8.91
N VAL A 146 4.38 -4.16 -8.45
CA VAL A 146 3.29 -3.80 -7.54
C VAL A 146 3.84 -3.23 -6.24
N VAL A 147 4.80 -3.91 -5.59
CA VAL A 147 5.38 -3.46 -4.30
C VAL A 147 6.19 -2.17 -4.48
N ASN A 148 6.86 -1.96 -5.61
CA ASN A 148 7.49 -0.68 -5.93
C ASN A 148 6.44 0.45 -6.04
N GLY A 149 5.27 0.17 -6.60
CA GLY A 149 4.12 1.08 -6.61
C GLY A 149 3.61 1.37 -5.20
N ILE A 150 3.54 0.36 -4.32
CA ILE A 150 3.19 0.54 -2.89
C ILE A 150 4.21 1.45 -2.20
N ALA A 151 5.51 1.21 -2.39
CA ALA A 151 6.55 2.05 -1.82
C ALA A 151 6.46 3.50 -2.33
N GLU A 152 6.13 3.71 -3.61
CA GLU A 152 5.89 5.05 -4.16
C GLU A 152 4.68 5.72 -3.50
N GLY A 153 3.57 5.00 -3.36
CA GLY A 153 2.39 5.49 -2.62
C GLY A 153 2.74 5.87 -1.18
N CYS A 154 3.54 5.04 -0.49
CA CYS A 154 4.03 5.33 0.86
C CYS A 154 4.89 6.60 0.90
N ARG A 155 5.81 6.80 -0.06
CA ARG A 155 6.58 8.05 -0.17
C ARG A 155 5.68 9.27 -0.37
N GLN A 156 4.67 9.17 -1.23
CA GLN A 156 3.68 10.23 -1.44
C GLN A 156 2.89 10.53 -0.17
N ALA A 157 2.48 9.51 0.56
CA ALA A 157 1.73 9.65 1.81
C ALA A 157 2.62 10.14 2.98
N GLY A 158 3.93 9.90 2.94
CA GLY A 158 4.84 10.09 4.06
C GLY A 158 4.77 8.97 5.10
N ALA A 159 4.30 7.79 4.70
CA ALA A 159 4.26 6.58 5.52
C ALA A 159 5.45 5.65 5.23
N ALA A 160 5.83 4.81 6.18
CA ALA A 160 6.80 3.76 5.97
C ALA A 160 6.11 2.47 5.49
N LEU A 161 6.61 1.83 4.43
CA LEU A 161 6.27 0.45 4.10
C LEU A 161 6.99 -0.45 5.11
N ALA A 162 6.29 -0.79 6.18
CA ALA A 162 6.88 -1.37 7.37
C ALA A 162 6.85 -2.91 7.40
N GLY A 163 6.14 -3.52 6.48
CA GLY A 163 5.99 -4.96 6.35
C GLY A 163 4.93 -5.32 5.34
N GLY A 164 4.69 -6.61 5.22
CA GLY A 164 3.67 -7.17 4.35
C GLY A 164 3.74 -8.69 4.34
N GLU A 165 2.87 -9.32 3.55
CA GLU A 165 2.81 -10.76 3.36
C GLU A 165 2.60 -11.06 1.87
N THR A 166 3.26 -12.09 1.38
CA THR A 166 3.04 -12.62 0.03
C THR A 166 2.60 -14.06 0.14
N ALA A 167 1.39 -14.35 -0.30
CA ALA A 167 0.80 -15.68 -0.25
C ALA A 167 0.63 -16.28 -1.63
N GLU A 168 1.27 -17.42 -1.86
CA GLU A 168 1.05 -18.25 -3.03
C GLU A 168 0.01 -19.31 -2.70
N MET A 169 -1.17 -19.21 -3.34
CA MET A 169 -2.35 -20.03 -3.04
C MET A 169 -2.87 -20.73 -4.29
N PRO A 170 -2.20 -21.83 -4.73
CA PRO A 170 -2.62 -22.60 -5.88
C PRO A 170 -4.06 -23.11 -5.73
N GLY A 171 -4.89 -22.92 -6.75
CA GLY A 171 -6.28 -23.34 -6.75
C GLY A 171 -7.29 -22.35 -6.17
N MET A 172 -6.84 -21.32 -5.43
CA MET A 172 -7.71 -20.21 -5.02
C MET A 172 -7.75 -19.08 -6.05
N TYR A 173 -6.61 -18.77 -6.66
CA TYR A 173 -6.48 -17.78 -7.74
C TYR A 173 -6.09 -18.46 -9.03
N GLY A 174 -6.56 -17.91 -10.16
CA GLY A 174 -6.14 -18.32 -11.50
C GLY A 174 -4.66 -18.00 -11.74
N LYS A 175 -4.07 -18.63 -12.77
CA LYS A 175 -2.71 -18.32 -13.17
C LYS A 175 -2.63 -16.88 -13.66
N GLY A 176 -1.73 -16.09 -13.04
CA GLY A 176 -1.54 -14.68 -13.34
C GLY A 176 -2.52 -13.74 -12.62
N ASP A 177 -3.55 -14.28 -11.96
CA ASP A 177 -4.41 -13.48 -11.10
C ASP A 177 -3.73 -13.22 -9.75
N TYR A 178 -3.96 -12.02 -9.21
CA TYR A 178 -3.57 -11.65 -7.85
C TYR A 178 -4.59 -10.70 -7.24
N ASP A 179 -4.59 -10.64 -5.91
CA ASP A 179 -5.37 -9.69 -5.13
C ASP A 179 -4.48 -8.96 -4.14
N LEU A 180 -4.91 -7.76 -3.76
CA LEU A 180 -4.17 -6.86 -2.88
C LEU A 180 -5.06 -6.40 -1.74
N ALA A 181 -4.55 -6.46 -0.51
CA ALA A 181 -5.12 -5.78 0.62
C ALA A 181 -4.07 -4.90 1.30
N GLY A 182 -4.46 -3.69 1.69
CA GLY A 182 -3.63 -2.73 2.36
C GLY A 182 -4.12 -2.47 3.78
N PHE A 183 -3.19 -2.21 4.69
CA PHE A 183 -3.44 -1.85 6.07
C PHE A 183 -2.60 -0.62 6.40
N ALA A 184 -3.26 0.50 6.65
CA ALA A 184 -2.57 1.73 7.03
C ALA A 184 -2.81 2.04 8.50
N ILE A 185 -1.77 2.48 9.19
CA ILE A 185 -1.83 2.97 10.55
C ILE A 185 -1.41 4.43 10.52
N GLY A 186 -2.26 5.28 11.09
CA GLY A 186 -2.02 6.70 11.25
C GLY A 186 -2.18 7.14 12.69
N ALA A 187 -1.83 8.39 12.96
CA ALA A 187 -2.07 9.00 14.26
C ALA A 187 -2.48 10.46 14.13
N ALA A 188 -3.22 10.92 15.15
CA ALA A 188 -3.51 12.31 15.40
C ALA A 188 -3.35 12.59 16.89
N GLU A 189 -2.97 13.80 17.26
CA GLU A 189 -2.95 14.20 18.68
C GLU A 189 -4.37 14.19 19.25
N ARG A 190 -4.51 13.83 20.51
CA ARG A 190 -5.81 13.82 21.17
C ARG A 190 -6.48 15.20 21.08
N GLY A 191 -7.74 15.20 20.61
CA GLY A 191 -8.52 16.41 20.42
C GLY A 191 -8.35 17.09 19.06
N THR A 192 -7.61 16.48 18.11
CA THR A 192 -7.48 17.01 16.74
C THR A 192 -8.20 16.17 15.68
N LEU A 193 -8.81 15.03 16.09
CA LEU A 193 -9.53 14.17 15.15
C LEU A 193 -10.74 14.90 14.54
N LEU A 194 -10.90 14.75 13.24
CA LEU A 194 -12.07 15.21 12.51
C LEU A 194 -13.19 14.13 12.52
N PRO A 195 -14.48 14.54 12.42
CA PRO A 195 -14.97 15.92 12.29
C PRO A 195 -15.19 16.63 13.62
N HIS A 196 -14.98 17.93 13.66
CA HIS A 196 -15.37 18.81 14.77
C HIS A 196 -16.84 19.25 14.62
N VAL A 197 -17.76 18.31 14.79
CA VAL A 197 -19.20 18.51 14.49
C VAL A 197 -19.78 19.72 15.21
N ASN A 198 -19.38 19.95 16.47
CA ASN A 198 -19.89 21.06 17.29
C ASN A 198 -19.39 22.44 16.82
N GLU A 199 -18.38 22.49 15.95
CA GLU A 199 -17.83 23.73 15.40
C GLU A 199 -18.41 24.05 14.02
N MET A 200 -19.13 23.09 13.40
CA MET A 200 -19.76 23.29 12.10
C MET A 200 -20.97 24.18 12.19
N GLN A 201 -21.11 25.11 11.24
CA GLN A 201 -22.20 26.06 11.21
C GLN A 201 -22.62 26.43 9.80
N ALA A 202 -23.83 26.96 9.63
CA ALA A 202 -24.29 27.48 8.37
C ALA A 202 -23.38 28.64 7.92
N GLY A 203 -22.90 28.59 6.67
CA GLY A 203 -21.96 29.56 6.11
C GLY A 203 -20.53 29.05 6.06
N ASP A 204 -20.22 27.88 6.60
CA ASP A 204 -18.92 27.22 6.40
C ASP A 204 -18.70 26.90 4.93
N ALA A 205 -17.48 27.13 4.44
CA ALA A 205 -17.11 26.86 3.06
C ALA A 205 -16.88 25.36 2.84
N ILE A 206 -17.41 24.83 1.74
CA ILE A 206 -17.13 23.47 1.26
C ILE A 206 -16.12 23.59 0.11
N ILE A 207 -14.97 22.94 0.24
CA ILE A 207 -13.90 22.96 -0.74
C ILE A 207 -13.76 21.56 -1.34
N GLY A 208 -13.92 21.46 -2.68
CA GLY A 208 -13.65 20.24 -3.42
C GLY A 208 -12.20 20.20 -3.89
N ILE A 209 -11.53 19.07 -3.69
CA ILE A 209 -10.19 18.80 -4.22
C ILE A 209 -10.33 17.82 -5.39
N ALA A 210 -9.75 18.17 -6.55
CA ALA A 210 -9.89 17.38 -7.76
C ALA A 210 -9.25 15.99 -7.64
N SER A 211 -9.92 14.99 -8.21
CA SER A 211 -9.39 13.64 -8.39
C SER A 211 -8.38 13.56 -9.56
N SER A 212 -7.73 12.41 -9.71
CA SER A 212 -6.87 12.06 -10.86
C SER A 212 -7.58 11.16 -11.88
N GLY A 213 -8.89 10.96 -11.74
CA GLY A 213 -9.71 10.06 -12.54
C GLY A 213 -10.70 9.30 -11.68
N PRO A 214 -11.17 8.11 -12.10
CA PRO A 214 -12.09 7.27 -11.32
C PRO A 214 -11.49 6.73 -10.01
N HIS A 215 -10.20 6.95 -9.76
CA HIS A 215 -9.43 6.39 -8.66
C HIS A 215 -9.40 4.86 -8.70
N SER A 216 -9.99 4.19 -7.70
CA SER A 216 -10.00 2.72 -7.61
C SER A 216 -11.40 2.14 -7.42
N ASN A 217 -12.44 2.98 -7.37
CA ASN A 217 -13.83 2.57 -7.17
C ASN A 217 -14.61 2.53 -8.48
N GLY A 218 -15.68 1.72 -8.51
CA GLY A 218 -16.58 1.62 -9.66
C GLY A 218 -16.02 0.84 -10.86
N TYR A 219 -14.87 0.21 -10.75
CA TYR A 219 -14.21 -0.46 -11.88
C TYR A 219 -14.95 -1.69 -12.42
N SER A 220 -15.83 -2.32 -11.64
CA SER A 220 -16.73 -3.35 -12.19
C SER A 220 -17.64 -2.78 -13.28
N LEU A 221 -18.17 -1.56 -13.08
CA LEU A 221 -18.98 -0.87 -14.08
C LEU A 221 -18.11 -0.35 -15.24
N VAL A 222 -16.96 0.26 -14.94
CA VAL A 222 -16.01 0.74 -15.96
C VAL A 222 -15.63 -0.37 -16.93
N ARG A 223 -15.22 -1.53 -16.41
CA ARG A 223 -14.88 -2.71 -17.24
C ARG A 223 -16.06 -3.18 -18.09
N LYS A 224 -17.27 -3.14 -17.57
CA LYS A 224 -18.48 -3.51 -18.32
C LYS A 224 -18.78 -2.51 -19.45
N ILE A 225 -18.53 -1.23 -19.21
CA ILE A 225 -18.65 -0.19 -20.26
C ILE A 225 -17.62 -0.45 -21.37
N VAL A 226 -16.37 -0.72 -21.01
CA VAL A 226 -15.29 -1.03 -21.96
C VAL A 226 -15.64 -2.27 -22.78
N GLU A 227 -16.06 -3.36 -22.15
CA GLU A 227 -16.50 -4.58 -22.83
C GLU A 227 -17.59 -4.27 -23.88
N ARG A 228 -18.58 -3.46 -23.55
CA ARG A 228 -19.66 -3.05 -24.47
C ARG A 228 -19.20 -2.15 -25.60
N SER A 229 -18.16 -1.34 -25.38
CA SER A 229 -17.62 -0.44 -26.42
C SER A 229 -16.84 -1.19 -27.48
N GLY A 230 -16.33 -2.37 -27.19
CA GLY A 230 -15.45 -3.15 -28.05
C GLY A 230 -14.03 -2.58 -28.20
N ILE A 231 -13.66 -1.54 -27.45
CA ILE A 231 -12.32 -0.93 -27.48
C ILE A 231 -11.35 -1.79 -26.66
N GLY A 232 -10.23 -2.19 -27.27
CA GLY A 232 -9.16 -2.93 -26.60
C GLY A 232 -8.30 -2.10 -25.68
N TRP A 233 -7.61 -2.73 -24.73
CA TRP A 233 -6.78 -2.03 -23.73
C TRP A 233 -5.64 -1.20 -24.35
N GLU A 234 -5.07 -1.64 -25.45
CA GLU A 234 -3.96 -0.96 -26.14
C GLU A 234 -4.43 0.06 -27.21
N GLU A 235 -5.72 0.19 -27.41
CA GLU A 235 -6.27 1.20 -28.32
C GLU A 235 -6.28 2.58 -27.65
N PRO A 236 -6.26 3.68 -28.45
CA PRO A 236 -6.31 5.04 -27.93
C PRO A 236 -7.54 5.28 -27.04
N ALA A 237 -7.34 5.89 -25.88
CA ALA A 237 -8.44 6.30 -25.01
C ALA A 237 -9.29 7.40 -25.68
N PRO A 238 -10.62 7.21 -25.84
CA PRO A 238 -11.45 8.21 -26.52
C PRO A 238 -11.64 9.51 -25.74
N PHE A 239 -11.27 9.51 -24.46
CA PHE A 239 -11.44 10.64 -23.54
C PHE A 239 -10.11 11.25 -23.05
N GLU A 240 -8.95 10.65 -23.41
CA GLU A 240 -7.63 11.15 -23.00
C GLU A 240 -6.60 11.00 -24.12
N THR A 241 -6.29 12.09 -24.78
CA THR A 241 -5.36 12.12 -25.92
C THR A 241 -3.96 11.69 -25.52
N GLY A 242 -3.34 10.82 -26.31
CA GLY A 242 -1.95 10.40 -26.14
C GLY A 242 -1.74 9.24 -25.19
N LYS A 243 -2.83 8.66 -24.64
CA LYS A 243 -2.80 7.45 -23.82
C LYS A 243 -3.60 6.31 -24.47
N THR A 244 -3.19 5.08 -24.17
CA THR A 244 -4.04 3.91 -24.42
C THR A 244 -5.17 3.87 -23.40
N LEU A 245 -6.21 3.07 -23.67
CA LEU A 245 -7.33 2.91 -22.77
C LEU A 245 -6.88 2.36 -21.39
N ALA A 246 -5.96 1.39 -21.37
CA ALA A 246 -5.37 0.88 -20.14
C ALA A 246 -4.61 1.96 -19.37
N GLU A 247 -3.75 2.74 -20.02
CA GLU A 247 -2.98 3.81 -19.37
C GLU A 247 -3.89 4.89 -18.75
N ALA A 248 -4.94 5.27 -19.45
CA ALA A 248 -5.90 6.25 -18.96
C ALA A 248 -6.66 5.72 -17.73
N LEU A 249 -7.15 4.47 -17.79
CA LEU A 249 -7.91 3.86 -16.71
C LEU A 249 -7.04 3.36 -15.53
N LEU A 250 -5.74 3.14 -15.75
CA LEU A 250 -4.79 2.81 -14.70
C LEU A 250 -4.11 4.04 -14.08
N SER A 251 -4.54 5.26 -14.43
CA SER A 251 -4.08 6.46 -13.72
C SER A 251 -4.26 6.28 -12.22
N PRO A 252 -3.19 6.43 -11.41
CA PRO A 252 -3.25 6.09 -9.99
C PRO A 252 -4.11 7.07 -9.21
N THR A 253 -4.72 6.57 -8.15
CA THR A 253 -5.47 7.36 -7.17
C THR A 253 -4.56 8.42 -6.54
N ARG A 254 -5.04 9.66 -6.51
CA ARG A 254 -4.30 10.75 -5.87
C ARG A 254 -4.25 10.58 -4.35
N ILE A 255 -3.06 10.76 -3.78
CA ILE A 255 -2.84 10.77 -2.33
C ILE A 255 -2.85 12.21 -1.83
N TYR A 256 -3.73 12.52 -0.89
CA TYR A 256 -3.96 13.88 -0.40
C TYR A 256 -3.26 14.20 0.92
N ALA A 257 -2.70 13.21 1.61
CA ALA A 257 -2.16 13.31 2.97
C ALA A 257 -1.22 14.51 3.17
N LYS A 258 -0.19 14.66 2.33
CA LYS A 258 0.76 15.79 2.43
C LYS A 258 0.15 17.15 2.10
N ALA A 259 -0.83 17.19 1.19
CA ALA A 259 -1.51 18.44 0.83
C ALA A 259 -2.46 18.91 1.93
N LEU A 260 -3.09 17.97 2.65
CA LEU A 260 -4.03 18.27 3.73
C LEU A 260 -3.33 18.55 5.07
N LYS A 261 -2.14 17.98 5.30
CA LYS A 261 -1.43 18.15 6.57
C LYS A 261 -1.29 19.61 7.01
N PRO A 262 -0.85 20.58 6.20
CA PRO A 262 -0.78 21.98 6.62
C PRO A 262 -2.14 22.57 7.01
N VAL A 263 -3.22 22.14 6.38
CA VAL A 263 -4.59 22.58 6.68
C VAL A 263 -5.02 22.09 8.07
N PHE A 264 -4.69 20.83 8.39
CA PHE A 264 -4.98 20.23 9.69
C PHE A 264 -4.09 20.81 10.80
N ASP A 265 -2.79 20.96 10.55
CA ASP A 265 -1.85 21.57 11.50
C ASP A 265 -2.29 23.01 11.88
N ALA A 266 -2.81 23.76 10.91
CA ALA A 266 -3.35 25.10 11.10
C ALA A 266 -4.79 25.13 11.66
N LYS A 267 -5.42 23.95 11.88
CA LYS A 267 -6.80 23.79 12.38
C LYS A 267 -7.85 24.54 11.53
N LEU A 268 -7.64 24.57 10.22
CA LEU A 268 -8.54 25.28 9.29
C LEU A 268 -9.72 24.43 8.83
N ALA A 269 -9.63 23.10 8.97
CA ALA A 269 -10.70 22.18 8.60
C ALA A 269 -11.52 21.78 9.83
N LYS A 270 -12.84 21.83 9.69
CA LYS A 270 -13.79 21.29 10.68
C LYS A 270 -14.20 19.87 10.38
N GLY A 271 -14.00 19.42 9.16
CA GLY A 271 -14.26 18.06 8.69
C GLY A 271 -13.69 17.85 7.31
N ALA A 272 -13.55 16.60 6.94
CA ALA A 272 -13.17 16.16 5.59
C ALA A 272 -13.93 14.88 5.24
N ALA A 273 -14.10 14.61 3.95
CA ALA A 273 -14.68 13.38 3.44
C ALA A 273 -13.88 12.88 2.24
N HIS A 274 -13.58 11.59 2.21
CA HIS A 274 -13.06 10.90 1.05
C HIS A 274 -14.26 10.44 0.21
N ILE A 275 -14.40 11.01 -0.98
CA ILE A 275 -15.49 10.67 -1.89
C ILE A 275 -15.02 9.51 -2.77
N THR A 276 -15.65 8.37 -2.60
CA THR A 276 -15.29 7.14 -3.32
C THR A 276 -16.46 6.61 -4.15
#